data_8459f0c488c7d3c0886d7ab182b01d84
#
_entry.id   8459f0c488c7d3c0886d7ab182b01d84
#
_cell.length_a   1.000
_cell.length_b   1.000
_cell.length_c   1.000
_cell.angle_alpha   90.00
_cell.angle_beta   90.00
_cell.angle_gamma   90.00
#
_symmetry.space_group_name_H-M   'P 1'
#
loop_
_entity.id
_entity.type
_entity.pdbx_description
1 polymer ?
#
loop_
_entity_poly.entity_id
_entity_poly.type
_entity_poly.pdbx_seq_one_letter_code
_entity_poly.pdbx_strand_id
1 'polypeptide(L)'
;YMALVFAAIYCILRLLNPNLGMNVKERIKRGCCILGSVICGVLTGAVMLLPAASYLTSSSSRLDSEASALAKFFGGLFSSYTMAQNAETAGRLISNNLYYINDYSCIDGWTNYYEMPNVCFTIFIYFFLGQLLVQSIKRCKDVKKIWYGVLIALVGILLIFNPGVAIAFNGFAYAQTRYTFVLMPIAALLVAVEWDRLMIKKEFSFTGLLLGLVASMYVVIEAYNRASDEVKKYDAVILTLFVAFAIILLAVGLWKNRQVQKVAGSLFLVCILLSTCLESHMTNNNRWTAY
;
A
#
# COMPACT_ATOMS: atom_id res chain seq x y z
N TYR A 1 5.51 -3.12 -17.53
CA TYR A 1 6.22 -4.16 -16.75
C TYR A 1 5.64 -4.28 -15.33
N MET A 2 5.68 -3.24 -14.51
CA MET A 2 5.20 -3.25 -13.10
C MET A 2 3.76 -3.78 -12.96
N ALA A 3 2.83 -3.27 -13.77
CA ALA A 3 1.44 -3.71 -13.76
C ALA A 3 1.28 -5.19 -14.13
N LEU A 4 2.11 -5.71 -15.03
CA LEU A 4 2.08 -7.11 -15.45
C LEU A 4 2.57 -8.04 -14.33
N VAL A 5 3.66 -7.69 -13.63
CA VAL A 5 4.14 -8.43 -12.46
C VAL A 5 3.07 -8.46 -11.37
N PHE A 6 2.45 -7.31 -11.09
CA PHE A 6 1.38 -7.22 -10.12
C PHE A 6 0.15 -8.07 -10.52
N ALA A 7 -0.26 -8.01 -11.79
CA ALA A 7 -1.36 -8.83 -12.30
C ALA A 7 -1.07 -10.33 -12.14
N ALA A 8 0.18 -10.76 -12.39
CA ALA A 8 0.58 -12.14 -12.15
C ALA A 8 0.45 -12.54 -10.68
N ILE A 9 0.93 -11.72 -9.75
CA ILE A 9 0.77 -11.94 -8.29
C ILE A 9 -0.72 -12.03 -7.93
N TYR A 10 -1.54 -11.09 -8.42
CA TYR A 10 -2.98 -11.09 -8.18
C TYR A 10 -3.65 -12.36 -8.70
N CYS A 11 -3.32 -12.79 -9.92
CA CYS A 11 -3.87 -14.01 -10.50
C CYS A 11 -3.51 -15.26 -9.67
N ILE A 12 -2.25 -15.37 -9.22
CA ILE A 12 -1.81 -16.47 -8.34
C ILE A 12 -2.61 -16.46 -7.04
N LEU A 13 -2.71 -15.33 -6.35
CA LEU A 13 -3.48 -15.21 -5.12
C LEU A 13 -4.94 -15.57 -5.34
N ARG A 14 -5.53 -15.13 -6.45
CA ARG A 14 -6.91 -15.46 -6.78
C ARG A 14 -7.12 -16.95 -7.05
N LEU A 15 -6.21 -17.61 -7.75
CA LEU A 15 -6.27 -19.06 -7.97
C LEU A 15 -6.13 -19.86 -6.65
N LEU A 16 -5.39 -19.33 -5.69
CA LEU A 16 -5.21 -19.94 -4.38
C LEU A 16 -6.38 -19.70 -3.42
N ASN A 17 -7.31 -18.80 -3.76
CA ASN A 17 -8.42 -18.41 -2.88
C ASN A 17 -9.34 -19.60 -2.55
N PRO A 18 -9.44 -20.02 -1.27
CA PRO A 18 -10.30 -21.14 -0.86
C PRO A 18 -11.81 -20.82 -0.99
N ASN A 19 -12.20 -19.55 -0.96
CA ASN A 19 -13.60 -19.14 -1.05
C ASN A 19 -14.22 -19.38 -2.44
N LEU A 20 -13.42 -19.64 -3.47
CA LEU A 20 -13.91 -19.90 -4.81
C LEU A 20 -14.41 -21.34 -5.00
N GLY A 21 -14.22 -22.23 -4.02
CA GLY A 21 -14.69 -23.61 -4.08
C GLY A 21 -14.12 -24.45 -5.22
N MET A 22 -13.11 -23.94 -5.93
CA MET A 22 -12.52 -24.59 -7.10
C MET A 22 -11.71 -25.82 -6.72
N ASN A 23 -11.90 -26.90 -7.45
CA ASN A 23 -11.04 -28.08 -7.36
C ASN A 23 -9.69 -27.84 -8.09
N VAL A 24 -8.72 -28.73 -7.87
CA VAL A 24 -7.37 -28.58 -8.42
C VAL A 24 -7.38 -28.55 -9.96
N LYS A 25 -8.20 -29.37 -10.61
CA LYS A 25 -8.29 -29.40 -12.09
C LYS A 25 -8.80 -28.06 -12.65
N GLU A 26 -9.80 -27.46 -12.00
CA GLU A 26 -10.31 -26.15 -12.40
C GLU A 26 -9.28 -25.03 -12.19
N ARG A 27 -8.52 -25.09 -11.09
CA ARG A 27 -7.44 -24.12 -10.84
C ARG A 27 -6.36 -24.20 -11.93
N ILE A 28 -5.93 -25.41 -12.29
CA ILE A 28 -4.95 -25.63 -13.36
C ILE A 28 -5.52 -25.13 -14.69
N LYS A 29 -6.75 -25.52 -15.04
CA LYS A 29 -7.40 -25.06 -16.30
C LYS A 29 -7.45 -23.53 -16.38
N ARG A 30 -7.90 -22.86 -15.33
CA ARG A 30 -7.95 -21.39 -15.30
C ARG A 30 -6.55 -20.77 -15.33
N GLY A 31 -5.58 -21.36 -14.64
CA GLY A 31 -4.17 -20.94 -14.71
C GLY A 31 -3.61 -21.01 -16.13
N CYS A 32 -3.87 -22.11 -16.84
CA CYS A 32 -3.46 -22.25 -18.25
C CYS A 32 -4.17 -21.23 -19.16
N CYS A 33 -5.45 -20.95 -18.94
CA CYS A 33 -6.17 -19.92 -19.71
C CYS A 33 -5.59 -18.53 -19.47
N ILE A 34 -5.27 -18.17 -18.22
CA ILE A 34 -4.64 -16.90 -17.89
C ILE A 34 -3.25 -16.80 -18.55
N LEU A 35 -2.44 -17.85 -18.43
CA LEU A 35 -1.12 -17.88 -19.06
C LEU A 35 -1.21 -17.74 -20.59
N GLY A 36 -2.12 -18.46 -21.21
CA GLY A 36 -2.39 -18.33 -22.65
C GLY A 36 -2.79 -16.91 -23.05
N SER A 37 -3.68 -16.28 -22.28
CA SER A 37 -4.08 -14.89 -22.51
C SER A 37 -2.91 -13.91 -22.39
N VAL A 38 -2.04 -14.11 -21.40
CA VAL A 38 -0.82 -13.29 -21.22
C VAL A 38 0.12 -13.46 -22.40
N ILE A 39 0.36 -14.72 -22.84
CA ILE A 39 1.20 -15.00 -24.01
C ILE A 39 0.63 -14.32 -25.27
N CYS A 40 -0.68 -14.46 -25.52
CA CYS A 40 -1.33 -13.79 -26.64
C CYS A 40 -1.18 -12.26 -26.55
N GLY A 41 -1.36 -11.67 -25.38
CA GLY A 41 -1.16 -10.23 -25.16
C GLY A 41 0.27 -9.78 -25.43
N VAL A 42 1.26 -10.54 -24.97
CA VAL A 42 2.68 -10.26 -25.24
C VAL A 42 2.98 -10.39 -26.74
N LEU A 43 2.48 -11.42 -27.42
CA LEU A 43 2.65 -11.61 -28.86
C LEU A 43 2.02 -10.46 -29.66
N THR A 44 0.83 -10.02 -29.28
CA THR A 44 0.17 -8.87 -29.91
C THR A 44 0.97 -7.58 -29.71
N GLY A 45 1.57 -7.39 -28.53
CA GLY A 45 2.44 -6.26 -28.23
C GLY A 45 3.87 -6.38 -28.75
N ALA A 46 4.27 -7.55 -29.29
CA ALA A 46 5.66 -7.84 -29.66
C ALA A 46 6.23 -6.87 -30.71
N VAL A 47 5.39 -6.34 -31.60
CA VAL A 47 5.80 -5.33 -32.59
C VAL A 47 6.42 -4.10 -31.94
N MET A 48 5.92 -3.70 -30.76
CA MET A 48 6.48 -2.58 -29.99
C MET A 48 7.50 -3.03 -28.94
N LEU A 49 7.29 -4.19 -28.33
CA LEU A 49 8.13 -4.69 -27.24
C LEU A 49 9.50 -5.16 -27.72
N LEU A 50 9.60 -5.78 -28.90
CA LEU A 50 10.89 -6.29 -29.42
C LEU A 50 11.89 -5.17 -29.73
N PRO A 51 11.52 -4.09 -30.47
CA PRO A 51 12.44 -2.97 -30.69
C PRO A 51 12.83 -2.27 -29.37
N ALA A 52 11.88 -2.09 -28.44
CA ALA A 52 12.16 -1.48 -27.14
C ALA A 52 13.11 -2.36 -26.30
N ALA A 53 12.90 -3.68 -26.27
CA ALA A 53 13.78 -4.61 -25.58
C ALA A 53 15.18 -4.63 -26.20
N SER A 54 15.28 -4.67 -27.54
CA SER A 54 16.55 -4.61 -28.26
C SER A 54 17.30 -3.31 -27.94
N TYR A 55 16.61 -2.17 -27.97
CA TYR A 55 17.20 -0.89 -27.59
C TYR A 55 17.70 -0.87 -26.15
N LEU A 56 16.90 -1.35 -25.22
CA LEU A 56 17.25 -1.41 -23.79
C LEU A 56 18.46 -2.33 -23.54
N THR A 57 18.53 -3.47 -24.21
CA THR A 57 19.67 -4.41 -24.05
C THR A 57 20.95 -3.90 -24.70
N SER A 58 20.85 -3.15 -25.81
CA SER A 58 22.03 -2.64 -26.52
C SER A 58 22.56 -1.33 -25.96
N SER A 59 21.71 -0.49 -25.36
CA SER A 59 22.06 0.89 -24.95
C SER A 59 22.18 1.09 -23.44
N SER A 60 21.70 0.15 -22.60
CA SER A 60 21.73 0.36 -21.16
C SER A 60 22.85 -0.43 -20.49
N SER A 61 23.84 0.30 -19.94
CA SER A 61 24.79 -0.20 -18.94
C SER A 61 24.11 -0.68 -17.63
N ARG A 62 22.79 -0.67 -17.56
CA ARG A 62 22.02 -1.06 -16.37
C ARG A 62 21.93 -2.57 -16.17
N LEU A 63 22.10 -3.35 -17.22
CA LEU A 63 22.20 -4.80 -17.14
C LEU A 63 23.71 -5.18 -17.07
N ASP A 64 24.33 -4.89 -15.95
CA ASP A 64 25.50 -5.67 -15.56
C ASP A 64 25.10 -7.14 -15.63
N SER A 65 25.93 -8.01 -16.11
CA SER A 65 25.70 -9.42 -16.43
C SER A 65 24.49 -10.08 -15.74
N GLU A 66 23.70 -10.88 -16.47
CA GLU A 66 22.46 -11.54 -15.97
C GLU A 66 22.67 -12.26 -14.61
N ALA A 67 23.85 -12.81 -14.39
CA ALA A 67 24.25 -13.44 -13.13
C ALA A 67 24.23 -12.44 -11.96
N SER A 68 24.59 -11.17 -12.19
CA SER A 68 24.55 -10.14 -11.14
C SER A 68 23.12 -9.70 -10.81
N ALA A 69 22.20 -9.71 -11.78
CA ALA A 69 20.81 -9.32 -11.58
C ALA A 69 20.06 -10.32 -10.68
N LEU A 70 20.24 -11.62 -10.92
CA LEU A 70 19.68 -12.66 -10.06
C LEU A 70 20.30 -12.65 -8.66
N ALA A 71 21.60 -12.47 -8.53
CA ALA A 71 22.27 -12.35 -7.25
C ALA A 71 21.75 -11.16 -6.45
N LYS A 72 21.55 -9.99 -7.07
CA LYS A 72 20.95 -8.81 -6.45
C LYS A 72 19.52 -9.09 -5.97
N PHE A 73 18.71 -9.75 -6.80
CA PHE A 73 17.34 -10.13 -6.43
C PHE A 73 17.30 -11.06 -5.22
N PHE A 74 18.04 -12.18 -5.25
CA PHE A 74 18.07 -13.12 -4.13
C PHE A 74 18.69 -12.49 -2.88
N GLY A 75 19.75 -11.71 -3.02
CA GLY A 75 20.30 -10.93 -1.91
C GLY A 75 19.28 -9.97 -1.31
N GLY A 76 18.52 -9.30 -2.16
CA GLY A 76 17.44 -8.41 -1.75
C GLY A 76 16.28 -9.11 -1.05
N LEU A 77 15.93 -10.34 -1.44
CA LEU A 77 14.85 -11.11 -0.79
C LEU A 77 15.17 -11.44 0.68
N PHE A 78 16.44 -11.66 0.98
CA PHE A 78 16.91 -11.99 2.33
C PHE A 78 17.48 -10.79 3.08
N SER A 79 17.46 -9.60 2.49
CA SER A 79 17.81 -8.35 3.14
C SER A 79 16.57 -7.61 3.64
N SER A 80 16.79 -6.63 4.50
CA SER A 80 15.74 -5.71 4.98
C SER A 80 16.20 -4.28 4.74
N TYR A 81 15.24 -3.38 4.55
CA TYR A 81 15.49 -1.95 4.62
C TYR A 81 15.97 -1.55 6.01
N THR A 82 16.67 -0.43 6.10
CA THR A 82 17.06 0.13 7.40
C THR A 82 15.82 0.48 8.23
N MET A 83 16.01 0.64 9.55
CA MET A 83 14.90 1.04 10.43
C MET A 83 14.30 2.39 10.00
N ALA A 84 15.15 3.34 9.57
CA ALA A 84 14.72 4.63 9.07
C ALA A 84 13.86 4.50 7.81
N GLN A 85 14.31 3.72 6.82
CA GLN A 85 13.54 3.43 5.59
C GLN A 85 12.20 2.75 5.87
N ASN A 86 12.17 1.80 6.79
CA ASN A 86 10.93 1.12 7.19
C ASN A 86 9.96 2.06 7.91
N ALA A 87 10.46 2.92 8.81
CA ALA A 87 9.65 3.92 9.50
C ALA A 87 9.05 4.91 8.50
N GLU A 88 9.85 5.40 7.56
CA GLU A 88 9.39 6.30 6.52
C GLU A 88 8.36 5.63 5.58
N THR A 89 8.59 4.39 5.19
CA THR A 89 7.62 3.61 4.41
C THR A 89 6.29 3.47 5.15
N ALA A 90 6.32 3.21 6.46
CA ALA A 90 5.13 3.15 7.30
C ALA A 90 4.43 4.52 7.37
N GLY A 91 5.17 5.62 7.49
CA GLY A 91 4.62 6.97 7.44
C GLY A 91 3.95 7.30 6.12
N ARG A 92 4.53 6.84 5.01
CA ARG A 92 3.97 7.06 3.67
C ARG A 92 2.68 6.30 3.38
N LEU A 93 2.30 5.33 4.18
CA LEU A 93 0.94 4.79 4.15
C LEU A 93 -0.11 5.82 4.61
N ILE A 94 0.28 6.75 5.49
CA ILE A 94 -0.56 7.84 6.01
C ILE A 94 -0.51 9.05 5.07
N SER A 95 0.70 9.56 4.79
CA SER A 95 0.93 10.72 3.96
C SER A 95 2.32 10.68 3.31
N ASN A 96 2.38 11.11 2.05
CA ASN A 96 3.66 11.23 1.34
C ASN A 96 4.52 12.41 1.86
N ASN A 97 3.94 13.32 2.64
CA ASN A 97 4.57 14.54 3.13
C ASN A 97 4.87 14.51 4.64
N LEU A 98 4.77 13.33 5.28
CA LEU A 98 4.91 13.22 6.75
C LEU A 98 6.32 13.55 7.25
N TYR A 99 7.34 13.26 6.47
CA TYR A 99 8.75 13.49 6.84
C TYR A 99 9.37 14.66 6.12
N TYR A 100 8.98 14.91 4.87
CA TYR A 100 9.57 15.95 4.02
C TYR A 100 8.57 16.62 3.12
N ILE A 101 8.82 17.87 2.87
CA ILE A 101 8.07 18.68 1.96
C ILE A 101 8.93 19.22 0.81
N ASN A 102 10.20 19.54 1.08
CA ASN A 102 11.01 20.38 0.19
C ASN A 102 12.30 19.79 -0.33
N ASP A 103 12.70 18.59 0.07
CA ASP A 103 14.06 18.18 -0.25
C ASP A 103 14.13 16.87 -1.03
N TYR A 104 14.96 16.89 -2.09
CA TYR A 104 15.38 15.69 -2.79
C TYR A 104 16.28 14.81 -1.92
N SER A 105 16.79 15.35 -0.83
CA SER A 105 17.59 14.64 0.19
C SER A 105 16.63 13.96 1.16
N CYS A 106 16.53 12.67 1.03
CA CYS A 106 15.75 11.85 1.92
C CYS A 106 16.49 11.55 3.21
N ILE A 107 15.77 11.38 4.31
CA ILE A 107 16.34 10.88 5.56
C ILE A 107 16.93 9.49 5.30
N ASP A 108 18.19 9.34 5.67
CA ASP A 108 18.89 8.07 5.87
C ASP A 108 18.55 6.90 4.93
N GLY A 109 18.84 7.04 3.62
CA GLY A 109 18.96 5.88 2.77
C GLY A 109 18.08 5.78 1.53
N TRP A 110 17.17 6.71 1.29
CA TRP A 110 16.49 6.85 0.00
C TRP A 110 17.20 7.93 -0.83
N THR A 111 17.45 7.66 -2.09
CA THR A 111 18.22 8.55 -2.96
C THR A 111 17.45 9.76 -3.43
N ASN A 112 16.12 9.65 -3.53
CA ASN A 112 15.25 10.76 -3.84
C ASN A 112 13.76 10.42 -3.56
N TYR A 113 12.92 11.44 -3.51
CA TYR A 113 11.48 11.33 -3.27
C TYR A 113 10.75 10.39 -4.24
N TYR A 114 11.16 10.31 -5.51
CA TYR A 114 10.50 9.50 -6.52
C TYR A 114 10.80 8.00 -6.40
N GLU A 115 11.86 7.65 -5.70
CA GLU A 115 12.26 6.25 -5.47
C GLU A 115 11.61 5.64 -4.24
N MET A 116 11.02 6.50 -3.42
CA MET A 116 10.30 6.11 -2.21
C MET A 116 8.94 5.47 -2.49
N PRO A 117 8.38 4.71 -1.54
CA PRO A 117 7.03 4.18 -1.65
C PRO A 117 6.00 5.30 -1.82
N ASN A 118 5.18 5.22 -2.86
CA ASN A 118 4.03 6.10 -3.09
C ASN A 118 2.76 5.31 -2.80
N VAL A 119 2.45 5.11 -1.53
CA VAL A 119 1.33 4.27 -1.05
C VAL A 119 0.30 5.06 -0.25
N CYS A 120 0.43 6.38 -0.17
CA CYS A 120 -0.55 7.20 0.51
C CYS A 120 -1.92 7.02 -0.13
N PHE A 121 -2.80 6.37 0.59
CA PHE A 121 -4.18 6.17 0.17
C PHE A 121 -5.14 7.07 0.95
N THR A 122 -4.98 7.07 2.27
CA THR A 122 -5.72 7.95 3.18
C THR A 122 -5.01 7.96 4.53
N ILE A 123 -5.04 9.11 5.19
CA ILE A 123 -4.50 9.25 6.55
C ILE A 123 -5.13 8.26 7.54
N PHE A 124 -6.29 7.69 7.22
CA PHE A 124 -7.04 6.79 8.10
C PHE A 124 -6.76 5.30 7.85
N ILE A 125 -5.80 4.96 6.99
CA ILE A 125 -5.55 3.57 6.55
C ILE A 125 -5.33 2.60 7.72
N TYR A 126 -4.61 3.00 8.76
CA TYR A 126 -4.34 2.13 9.90
C TYR A 126 -5.59 1.80 10.73
N PHE A 127 -6.58 2.70 10.78
CA PHE A 127 -7.86 2.40 11.44
C PHE A 127 -8.60 1.28 10.70
N PHE A 128 -8.62 1.33 9.37
CA PHE A 128 -9.25 0.29 8.56
C PHE A 128 -8.49 -1.03 8.62
N LEU A 129 -7.16 -0.99 8.62
CA LEU A 129 -6.32 -2.18 8.83
C LEU A 129 -6.55 -2.80 10.20
N GLY A 130 -6.65 -2.00 11.26
CA GLY A 130 -6.97 -2.47 12.61
C GLY A 130 -8.35 -3.13 12.68
N GLN A 131 -9.38 -2.52 12.08
CA GLN A 131 -10.72 -3.13 11.99
C GLN A 131 -10.69 -4.44 11.21
N LEU A 132 -10.07 -4.44 10.03
CA LEU A 132 -9.93 -5.63 9.19
C LEU A 132 -9.25 -6.77 9.93
N LEU A 133 -8.13 -6.51 10.60
CA LEU A 133 -7.36 -7.51 11.32
C LEU A 133 -8.20 -8.18 12.41
N VAL A 134 -8.76 -7.39 13.33
CA VAL A 134 -9.52 -7.92 14.46
C VAL A 134 -10.79 -8.63 14.01
N GLN A 135 -11.46 -8.08 13.01
CA GLN A 135 -12.68 -8.68 12.48
C GLN A 135 -12.41 -9.95 11.70
N SER A 136 -11.31 -10.02 10.96
CA SER A 136 -10.89 -11.23 10.26
C SER A 136 -10.58 -12.36 11.24
N ILE A 137 -9.88 -12.09 12.33
CA ILE A 137 -9.60 -13.06 13.40
C ILE A 137 -10.91 -13.58 14.02
N LYS A 138 -11.85 -12.69 14.33
CA LYS A 138 -13.13 -13.07 14.95
C LYS A 138 -14.03 -13.94 14.06
N ARG A 139 -13.98 -13.74 12.75
CA ARG A 139 -14.86 -14.41 11.78
C ARG A 139 -14.28 -15.70 11.20
N CYS A 140 -12.96 -15.78 11.08
CA CYS A 140 -12.33 -16.94 10.47
C CYS A 140 -12.28 -18.12 11.45
N LYS A 141 -13.25 -19.02 11.32
CA LYS A 141 -13.25 -20.33 11.97
C LYS A 141 -12.61 -21.42 11.09
N ASP A 142 -12.46 -21.17 9.80
CA ASP A 142 -11.92 -22.13 8.82
C ASP A 142 -10.40 -21.90 8.67
N VAL A 143 -9.63 -22.91 9.02
CA VAL A 143 -8.15 -22.91 8.99
C VAL A 143 -7.62 -22.53 7.60
N LYS A 144 -8.24 -23.01 6.52
CA LYS A 144 -7.81 -22.69 5.14
C LYS A 144 -7.96 -21.21 4.82
N LYS A 145 -9.03 -20.58 5.32
CA LYS A 145 -9.25 -19.14 5.14
C LYS A 145 -8.30 -18.30 5.97
N ILE A 146 -7.95 -18.78 7.18
CA ILE A 146 -6.93 -18.13 8.03
C ILE A 146 -5.59 -18.13 7.30
N TRP A 147 -5.13 -19.29 6.83
CA TRP A 147 -3.87 -19.39 6.11
C TRP A 147 -3.83 -18.56 4.83
N TYR A 148 -4.95 -18.49 4.11
CA TYR A 148 -5.05 -17.62 2.95
C TYR A 148 -4.97 -16.13 3.33
N GLY A 149 -5.61 -15.72 4.42
CA GLY A 149 -5.49 -14.37 4.96
C GLY A 149 -4.06 -14.01 5.37
N VAL A 150 -3.36 -14.94 6.03
CA VAL A 150 -1.94 -14.80 6.39
C VAL A 150 -1.07 -14.67 5.14
N LEU A 151 -1.32 -15.48 4.11
CA LEU A 151 -0.61 -15.39 2.83
C LEU A 151 -0.78 -14.02 2.18
N ILE A 152 -2.00 -13.49 2.12
CA ILE A 152 -2.27 -12.15 1.57
C ILE A 152 -1.53 -11.07 2.38
N ALA A 153 -1.58 -11.15 3.70
CA ALA A 153 -0.88 -10.21 4.57
C ALA A 153 0.64 -10.27 4.36
N LEU A 154 1.20 -11.48 4.29
CA LEU A 154 2.63 -11.69 4.01
C LEU A 154 3.02 -11.09 2.66
N VAL A 155 2.27 -11.39 1.61
CA VAL A 155 2.53 -10.83 0.27
C VAL A 155 2.42 -9.30 0.30
N GLY A 156 1.44 -8.73 0.99
CA GLY A 156 1.31 -7.29 1.16
C GLY A 156 2.52 -6.65 1.86
N ILE A 157 3.00 -7.28 2.94
CA ILE A 157 4.20 -6.84 3.67
C ILE A 157 5.44 -6.94 2.76
N LEU A 158 5.61 -8.04 2.04
CA LEU A 158 6.74 -8.21 1.12
C LEU A 158 6.71 -7.18 -0.02
N LEU A 159 5.52 -6.91 -0.57
CA LEU A 159 5.34 -5.89 -1.60
C LEU A 159 5.71 -4.47 -1.14
N ILE A 160 5.64 -4.18 0.15
CA ILE A 160 5.89 -2.83 0.67
C ILE A 160 7.30 -2.73 1.29
N PHE A 161 7.74 -3.76 2.01
CA PHE A 161 8.91 -3.69 2.89
C PHE A 161 10.10 -4.58 2.45
N ASN A 162 10.05 -5.24 1.28
CA ASN A 162 11.13 -6.13 0.87
C ASN A 162 11.94 -5.57 -0.32
N PRO A 163 13.28 -5.38 -0.16
CA PRO A 163 14.14 -4.87 -1.22
C PRO A 163 14.19 -5.76 -2.46
N GLY A 164 14.16 -7.08 -2.31
CA GLY A 164 14.20 -8.01 -3.44
C GLY A 164 12.96 -7.88 -4.33
N VAL A 165 11.78 -7.71 -3.72
CA VAL A 165 10.56 -7.43 -4.47
C VAL A 165 10.68 -6.11 -5.23
N ALA A 166 11.23 -5.08 -4.61
CA ALA A 166 11.47 -3.80 -5.26
C ALA A 166 12.43 -3.93 -6.45
N ILE A 167 13.50 -4.72 -6.31
CA ILE A 167 14.43 -5.05 -7.40
C ILE A 167 13.69 -5.73 -8.56
N ALA A 168 12.85 -6.73 -8.26
CA ALA A 168 12.07 -7.43 -9.30
C ALA A 168 11.12 -6.49 -10.04
N PHE A 169 10.43 -5.58 -9.33
CA PHE A 169 9.56 -4.59 -9.94
C PHE A 169 10.32 -3.51 -10.72
N ASN A 170 11.58 -3.30 -10.45
CA ASN A 170 12.44 -2.34 -11.17
C ASN A 170 13.33 -3.01 -12.25
N GLY A 171 12.90 -4.14 -12.81
CA GLY A 171 13.61 -4.81 -13.89
C GLY A 171 14.96 -5.38 -13.47
N PHE A 172 15.09 -5.83 -12.24
CA PHE A 172 16.29 -6.44 -11.63
C PHE A 172 17.50 -5.50 -11.53
N ALA A 173 17.31 -4.19 -11.61
CA ALA A 173 18.40 -3.22 -11.52
C ALA A 173 18.78 -2.93 -10.06
N TYR A 174 17.96 -2.19 -9.35
CA TYR A 174 18.15 -1.81 -7.93
C TYR A 174 16.81 -1.60 -7.23
N ALA A 175 16.83 -1.56 -5.90
CA ALA A 175 15.61 -1.47 -5.11
C ALA A 175 14.98 -0.07 -5.22
N GLN A 176 13.92 0.04 -6.01
CA GLN A 176 13.05 1.23 -6.11
C GLN A 176 11.62 0.85 -5.82
N THR A 177 10.96 1.62 -4.97
CA THR A 177 9.62 1.29 -4.47
C THR A 177 8.49 2.07 -5.12
N ARG A 178 8.76 2.82 -6.19
CA ARG A 178 7.75 3.60 -6.93
C ARG A 178 6.60 2.75 -7.48
N TYR A 179 6.80 1.44 -7.70
CA TYR A 179 5.73 0.52 -8.15
C TYR A 179 4.58 0.41 -7.14
N THR A 180 4.78 0.82 -5.91
CA THR A 180 3.79 0.68 -4.82
C THR A 180 2.49 1.45 -5.08
N PHE A 181 2.47 2.43 -6.00
CA PHE A 181 1.22 3.07 -6.45
C PHE A 181 0.19 2.07 -6.98
N VAL A 182 0.63 0.91 -7.49
CA VAL A 182 -0.25 -0.16 -7.97
C VAL A 182 -1.10 -0.77 -6.83
N LEU A 183 -0.67 -0.60 -5.58
CA LEU A 183 -1.42 -1.04 -4.39
C LEU A 183 -2.57 -0.10 -4.02
N MET A 184 -2.59 1.14 -4.51
CA MET A 184 -3.64 2.11 -4.19
C MET A 184 -5.06 1.63 -4.48
N PRO A 185 -5.38 1.00 -5.64
CA PRO A 185 -6.73 0.47 -5.88
C PRO A 185 -7.13 -0.62 -4.89
N ILE A 186 -6.18 -1.42 -4.40
CA ILE A 186 -6.45 -2.44 -3.39
C ILE A 186 -6.74 -1.79 -2.03
N ALA A 187 -5.95 -0.81 -1.64
CA ALA A 187 -6.18 -0.04 -0.43
C ALA A 187 -7.54 0.68 -0.48
N ALA A 188 -7.91 1.24 -1.64
CA ALA A 188 -9.23 1.83 -1.88
C ALA A 188 -10.36 0.83 -1.63
N LEU A 189 -10.24 -0.34 -2.24
CA LEU A 189 -11.22 -1.41 -2.09
C LEU A 189 -11.33 -1.88 -0.64
N LEU A 190 -10.19 -2.01 0.06
CA LEU A 190 -10.15 -2.38 1.47
C LEU A 190 -10.90 -1.37 2.33
N VAL A 191 -10.61 -0.08 2.16
CA VAL A 191 -11.29 0.99 2.90
C VAL A 191 -12.78 1.00 2.60
N ALA A 192 -13.19 0.87 1.34
CA ALA A 192 -14.59 0.84 0.94
C ALA A 192 -15.34 -0.36 1.56
N VAL A 193 -14.73 -1.56 1.52
CA VAL A 193 -15.32 -2.77 2.10
C VAL A 193 -15.44 -2.67 3.63
N GLU A 194 -14.41 -2.17 4.32
CA GLU A 194 -14.46 -2.01 5.77
C GLU A 194 -15.44 -0.89 6.18
N TRP A 195 -15.52 0.17 5.40
CA TRP A 195 -16.52 1.21 5.60
C TRP A 195 -17.96 0.69 5.46
N ASP A 196 -18.23 -0.10 4.42
CA ASP A 196 -19.52 -0.77 4.23
C ASP A 196 -19.88 -1.67 5.43
N ARG A 197 -18.90 -2.42 5.94
CA ARG A 197 -19.07 -3.26 7.13
C ARG A 197 -19.41 -2.44 8.38
N LEU A 198 -18.72 -1.33 8.60
CA LEU A 198 -18.97 -0.45 9.72
C LEU A 198 -20.36 0.18 9.65
N MET A 199 -20.73 0.73 8.48
CA MET A 199 -21.94 1.53 8.32
C MET A 199 -23.19 0.69 8.08
N ILE A 200 -23.11 -0.35 7.23
CA ILE A 200 -24.28 -1.16 6.85
C ILE A 200 -24.43 -2.37 7.76
N LYS A 201 -23.36 -3.13 7.95
CA LYS A 201 -23.40 -4.37 8.73
C LYS A 201 -23.26 -4.11 10.25
N LYS A 202 -22.92 -2.88 10.65
CA LYS A 202 -22.73 -2.48 12.05
C LYS A 202 -21.69 -3.33 12.78
N GLU A 203 -20.68 -3.78 12.05
CA GLU A 203 -19.61 -4.59 12.58
C GLU A 203 -18.46 -3.68 13.00
N PHE A 204 -18.43 -3.36 14.27
CA PHE A 204 -17.42 -2.50 14.88
C PHE A 204 -16.60 -3.28 15.91
N SER A 205 -15.31 -3.02 15.95
CA SER A 205 -14.40 -3.54 16.97
C SER A 205 -13.67 -2.41 17.68
N PHE A 206 -13.91 -2.27 18.97
CA PHE A 206 -13.18 -1.30 19.79
C PHE A 206 -11.69 -1.60 19.82
N THR A 207 -11.30 -2.88 19.91
CA THR A 207 -9.89 -3.31 19.83
C THR A 207 -9.27 -2.94 18.49
N GLY A 208 -10.00 -3.10 17.37
CA GLY A 208 -9.53 -2.70 16.05
C GLY A 208 -9.33 -1.19 15.91
N LEU A 209 -10.23 -0.39 16.51
CA LEU A 209 -10.07 1.06 16.59
C LEU A 209 -8.82 1.45 17.40
N LEU A 210 -8.64 0.86 18.56
CA LEU A 210 -7.52 1.15 19.45
C LEU A 210 -6.18 0.78 18.79
N LEU A 211 -6.10 -0.39 18.16
CA LEU A 211 -4.90 -0.79 17.41
C LEU A 211 -4.59 0.18 16.26
N GLY A 212 -5.59 0.56 15.49
CA GLY A 212 -5.41 1.53 14.40
C GLY A 212 -4.98 2.90 14.91
N LEU A 213 -5.56 3.37 16.02
CA LEU A 213 -5.18 4.64 16.64
C LEU A 213 -3.74 4.61 17.16
N VAL A 214 -3.37 3.58 17.91
CA VAL A 214 -2.01 3.45 18.46
C VAL A 214 -0.98 3.37 17.34
N ALA A 215 -1.25 2.57 16.30
CA ALA A 215 -0.35 2.47 15.15
C ALA A 215 -0.21 3.81 14.41
N SER A 216 -1.32 4.51 14.15
CA SER A 216 -1.31 5.83 13.51
C SER A 216 -0.53 6.86 14.33
N MET A 217 -0.82 6.92 15.63
CA MET A 217 -0.16 7.87 16.53
C MET A 217 1.35 7.59 16.63
N TYR A 218 1.73 6.31 16.78
CA TYR A 218 3.14 5.93 16.83
C TYR A 218 3.90 6.40 15.58
N VAL A 219 3.34 6.13 14.39
CA VAL A 219 3.97 6.50 13.12
C VAL A 219 4.09 8.02 12.96
N VAL A 220 3.04 8.78 13.32
CA VAL A 220 3.08 10.24 13.18
C VAL A 220 3.96 10.89 14.24
N ILE A 221 4.00 10.38 15.46
CA ILE A 221 4.89 10.90 16.51
C ILE A 221 6.36 10.63 16.11
N GLU A 222 6.66 9.47 15.57
CA GLU A 222 8.00 9.14 15.06
C GLU A 222 8.41 10.08 13.91
N ALA A 223 7.48 10.36 12.99
CA ALA A 223 7.69 11.33 11.93
C ALA A 223 7.89 12.75 12.48
N TYR A 224 7.04 13.19 13.40
CA TYR A 224 7.11 14.49 14.04
C TYR A 224 8.46 14.74 14.72
N ASN A 225 9.02 13.73 15.36
CA ASN A 225 10.33 13.85 16.03
C ASN A 225 11.50 14.05 15.05
N ARG A 226 11.33 13.62 13.80
CA ARG A 226 12.36 13.70 12.74
C ARG A 226 12.10 14.84 11.75
N ALA A 227 10.90 15.39 11.73
CA ALA A 227 10.47 16.37 10.76
C ALA A 227 11.02 17.78 11.03
N SER A 228 11.09 18.60 9.98
CA SER A 228 11.35 20.05 10.10
C SER A 228 10.16 20.78 10.73
N ASP A 229 10.36 22.00 11.21
CA ASP A 229 9.32 22.74 11.93
C ASP A 229 8.08 23.06 11.05
N GLU A 230 8.25 23.14 9.73
CA GLU A 230 7.13 23.31 8.80
C GLU A 230 6.27 22.04 8.70
N VAL A 231 6.93 20.89 8.64
CA VAL A 231 6.26 19.59 8.58
C VAL A 231 5.58 19.28 9.91
N LYS A 232 6.16 19.65 11.04
CA LYS A 232 5.55 19.47 12.37
C LYS A 232 4.16 20.10 12.50
N LYS A 233 3.95 21.26 11.87
CA LYS A 233 2.62 21.89 11.83
C LYS A 233 1.60 21.02 11.08
N TYR A 234 2.03 20.44 9.97
CA TYR A 234 1.20 19.51 9.19
C TYR A 234 0.89 18.22 9.97
N ASP A 235 1.88 17.63 10.61
CA ASP A 235 1.72 16.44 11.45
C ASP A 235 0.75 16.68 12.61
N ALA A 236 0.79 17.87 13.22
CA ALA A 236 -0.16 18.25 14.25
C ALA A 236 -1.62 18.30 13.73
N VAL A 237 -1.82 18.76 12.50
CA VAL A 237 -3.15 18.72 11.83
C VAL A 237 -3.59 17.28 11.59
N ILE A 238 -2.69 16.41 11.12
CA ILE A 238 -2.99 14.98 10.94
C ILE A 238 -3.40 14.32 12.26
N LEU A 239 -2.67 14.58 13.34
CA LEU A 239 -3.03 14.07 14.68
C LEU A 239 -4.42 14.54 15.12
N THR A 240 -4.76 15.80 14.87
CA THR A 240 -6.10 16.33 15.16
C THR A 240 -7.18 15.60 14.37
N LEU A 241 -6.94 15.35 13.07
CA LEU A 241 -7.86 14.59 12.22
C LEU A 241 -8.01 13.13 12.70
N PHE A 242 -6.96 12.49 13.21
CA PHE A 242 -7.05 11.16 13.81
C PHE A 242 -7.97 11.13 15.01
N VAL A 243 -7.82 12.08 15.93
CA VAL A 243 -8.68 12.17 17.10
C VAL A 243 -10.14 12.39 16.68
N ALA A 244 -10.39 13.32 15.76
CA ALA A 244 -11.73 13.57 15.23
C ALA A 244 -12.33 12.30 14.60
N PHE A 245 -11.55 11.59 13.79
CA PHE A 245 -11.99 10.35 13.13
C PHE A 245 -12.23 9.21 14.13
N ALA A 246 -11.38 9.08 15.13
CA ALA A 246 -11.59 8.10 16.21
C ALA A 246 -12.91 8.35 16.95
N ILE A 247 -13.24 9.62 17.23
CA ILE A 247 -14.52 10.01 17.84
C ILE A 247 -15.70 9.64 16.92
N ILE A 248 -15.58 9.90 15.61
CA ILE A 248 -16.60 9.54 14.62
C ILE A 248 -16.83 8.02 14.62
N LEU A 249 -15.76 7.22 14.58
CA LEU A 249 -15.86 5.76 14.59
C LEU A 249 -16.43 5.22 15.91
N LEU A 250 -16.09 5.83 17.05
CA LEU A 250 -16.67 5.49 18.33
C LEU A 250 -18.18 5.79 18.35
N ALA A 251 -18.59 6.94 17.84
CA ALA A 251 -19.99 7.31 17.73
C ALA A 251 -20.77 6.29 16.88
N VAL A 252 -20.20 5.87 15.73
CA VAL A 252 -20.78 4.83 14.86
C VAL A 252 -20.90 3.48 15.58
N GLY A 253 -19.86 3.12 16.35
CA GLY A 253 -19.83 1.86 17.09
C GLY A 253 -20.82 1.79 18.27
N LEU A 254 -20.96 2.90 18.98
CA LEU A 254 -21.81 2.98 20.19
C LEU A 254 -23.29 3.24 19.84
N TRP A 255 -23.56 4.14 18.90
CA TRP A 255 -24.91 4.52 18.49
C TRP A 255 -25.28 3.86 17.15
N LYS A 256 -26.04 2.78 17.25
CA LYS A 256 -26.57 2.06 16.06
C LYS A 256 -27.75 2.77 15.39
N ASN A 257 -27.88 4.08 15.57
CA ASN A 257 -28.95 4.88 14.99
C ASN A 257 -28.63 5.26 13.56
N ARG A 258 -29.61 5.15 12.66
CA ARG A 258 -29.47 5.48 11.23
C ARG A 258 -29.09 6.94 10.96
N GLN A 259 -29.58 7.88 11.81
CA GLN A 259 -29.22 9.29 11.67
C GLN A 259 -27.76 9.53 12.04
N VAL A 260 -27.27 8.97 13.14
CA VAL A 260 -25.87 9.04 13.56
C VAL A 260 -24.96 8.49 12.46
N GLN A 261 -25.33 7.37 11.84
CA GLN A 261 -24.57 6.80 10.74
C GLN A 261 -24.49 7.69 9.49
N LYS A 262 -25.62 8.37 9.14
CA LYS A 262 -25.62 9.33 8.02
C LYS A 262 -24.71 10.52 8.32
N VAL A 263 -24.81 11.09 9.50
CA VAL A 263 -23.95 12.22 9.93
C VAL A 263 -22.49 11.78 9.96
N ALA A 264 -22.19 10.63 10.54
CA ALA A 264 -20.84 10.08 10.58
C ALA A 264 -20.28 9.83 9.17
N GLY A 265 -21.10 9.32 8.25
CA GLY A 265 -20.71 9.14 6.84
C GLY A 265 -20.36 10.47 6.15
N SER A 266 -21.18 11.51 6.38
CA SER A 266 -20.91 12.84 5.84
C SER A 266 -19.64 13.44 6.45
N LEU A 267 -19.43 13.33 7.75
CA LEU A 267 -18.22 13.80 8.43
C LEU A 267 -16.97 13.05 7.94
N PHE A 268 -17.08 11.75 7.69
CA PHE A 268 -16.00 10.96 7.12
C PHE A 268 -15.60 11.48 5.73
N LEU A 269 -16.57 11.75 4.86
CA LEU A 269 -16.29 12.34 3.56
C LEU A 269 -15.60 13.69 3.68
N VAL A 270 -16.05 14.54 4.61
CA VAL A 270 -15.39 15.82 4.89
C VAL A 270 -13.94 15.60 5.35
N CYS A 271 -13.71 14.66 6.26
CA CYS A 271 -12.34 14.34 6.69
C CYS A 271 -11.44 13.85 5.55
N ILE A 272 -11.97 13.00 4.66
CA ILE A 272 -11.22 12.55 3.46
C ILE A 272 -10.90 13.75 2.55
N LEU A 273 -11.89 14.58 2.25
CA LEU A 273 -11.69 15.76 1.40
C LEU A 273 -10.65 16.71 2.00
N LEU A 274 -10.76 17.00 3.30
CA LEU A 274 -9.78 17.84 4.00
C LEU A 274 -8.38 17.23 3.96
N SER A 275 -8.24 15.93 4.21
CA SER A 275 -6.93 15.26 4.14
C SER A 275 -6.34 15.29 2.74
N THR A 276 -7.17 15.10 1.70
CA THR A 276 -6.72 15.15 0.30
C THR A 276 -6.32 16.57 -0.10
N CYS A 277 -7.08 17.60 0.32
CA CYS A 277 -6.74 18.99 0.08
C CYS A 277 -5.44 19.39 0.78
N LEU A 278 -5.24 18.96 2.03
CA LEU A 278 -4.00 19.18 2.78
C LEU A 278 -2.80 18.53 2.09
N GLU A 279 -2.94 17.26 1.72
CA GLU A 279 -1.88 16.50 1.03
C GLU A 279 -1.52 17.18 -0.32
N SER A 280 -2.53 17.59 -1.09
CA SER A 280 -2.34 18.31 -2.36
C SER A 280 -1.70 19.67 -2.15
N HIS A 281 -2.13 20.42 -1.14
CA HIS A 281 -1.58 21.74 -0.81
C HIS A 281 -0.09 21.61 -0.42
N MET A 282 0.24 20.69 0.46
CA MET A 282 1.62 20.47 0.89
C MET A 282 2.51 20.02 -0.28
N THR A 283 2.01 19.11 -1.12
CA THR A 283 2.74 18.66 -2.29
C THR A 283 2.98 19.78 -3.31
N ASN A 284 1.99 20.63 -3.57
CA ASN A 284 2.08 21.69 -4.58
C ASN A 284 2.92 22.87 -4.10
N ASN A 285 2.68 23.40 -2.91
CA ASN A 285 3.38 24.60 -2.42
C ASN A 285 4.88 24.39 -2.28
N ASN A 286 5.31 23.18 -2.00
CA ASN A 286 6.70 22.92 -1.69
C ASN A 286 7.51 22.40 -2.89
N ARG A 287 6.84 21.97 -3.97
CA ARG A 287 7.51 21.54 -5.21
C ARG A 287 7.74 22.69 -6.20
N TRP A 288 6.92 23.74 -6.17
CA TRP A 288 7.02 24.88 -7.11
C TRP A 288 8.06 25.92 -6.72
N THR A 289 8.51 25.95 -5.47
CA THR A 289 9.56 26.88 -5.01
C THR A 289 10.99 26.42 -5.35
N ALA A 290 11.15 25.28 -5.98
CA ALA A 290 12.46 24.73 -6.38
C ALA A 290 12.84 25.05 -7.85
N TYR A 291 12.09 25.92 -8.54
CA TYR A 291 12.40 26.39 -9.90
C TYR A 291 12.62 27.92 -9.90
#